data_51540eeb5bf423e9661c13e3428eb042
#
_entry.id   51540eeb5bf423e9661c13e3428eb042
#
_cell.length_a   1.000
_cell.length_b   1.000
_cell.length_c   1.000
_cell.angle_alpha   90.00
_cell.angle_beta   90.00
_cell.angle_gamma   90.00
#
_symmetry.space_group_name_H-M   'P 1'
#
loop_
_entity.id
_entity.type
_entity.pdbx_description
1 polymer ?
#
loop_
_entity_poly.entity_id
_entity_poly.type
_entity_poly.pdbx_seq_one_letter_code
_entity_poly.pdbx_strand_id
1 'polypeptide(L)' 'MAEGIVKWFSEKKGYGFIEQDDGRDVFVHYSSINSAGFKTLADGQRVSFDIEENERGPVAKNVNAV' A
#
# COMPACT_ATOMS: atom_id res chain seq x y z
N MET A 1 -11.35 -5.47 -5.28
CA MET A 1 -10.60 -4.27 -4.84
C MET A 1 -10.66 -4.16 -3.34
N ALA A 2 -9.52 -4.05 -2.69
CA ALA A 2 -9.45 -3.96 -1.24
C ALA A 2 -9.18 -2.52 -0.81
N GLU A 3 -9.47 -2.20 0.42
CA GLU A 3 -9.17 -0.90 1.00
C GLU A 3 -8.51 -1.06 2.35
N GLY A 4 -7.73 -0.08 2.73
CA GLY A 4 -7.07 -0.08 4.01
C GLY A 4 -6.47 1.26 4.34
N ILE A 5 -5.75 1.28 5.45
CA ILE A 5 -5.11 2.50 5.98
C ILE A 5 -3.61 2.28 5.98
N VAL A 6 -2.86 3.25 5.47
CA VAL A 6 -1.40 3.17 5.47
C VAL A 6 -0.90 3.24 6.92
N LYS A 7 -0.20 2.20 7.36
CA LYS A 7 0.40 2.18 8.70
C LYS A 7 1.64 3.08 8.73
N TRP A 8 2.50 2.88 7.73
CA TRP A 8 3.67 3.73 7.54
C TRP A 8 4.21 3.49 6.14
N PHE A 9 4.92 4.48 5.63
CA PHE A 9 5.58 4.35 4.34
C PHE A 9 6.88 5.15 4.39
N SER A 10 7.98 4.53 3.92
CA SER A 10 9.29 5.17 3.91
C SER A 10 9.65 5.54 2.47
N GLU A 11 9.64 6.83 2.17
CA GLU A 11 10.05 7.32 0.85
C GLU A 11 11.50 6.95 0.56
N LYS A 12 12.33 6.98 1.59
CA LYS A 12 13.75 6.69 1.45
C LYS A 12 13.99 5.23 1.09
N LYS A 13 13.24 4.32 1.69
CA LYS A 13 13.36 2.89 1.42
C LYS A 13 12.49 2.45 0.25
N GLY A 14 11.45 3.21 -0.07
CA GLY A 14 10.55 2.93 -1.17
C GLY A 14 9.48 1.90 -0.89
N TYR A 15 9.16 1.63 0.39
CA TYR A 15 8.12 0.67 0.73
C TYR A 15 7.47 0.99 2.07
N GLY A 16 6.37 0.31 2.35
CA GLY A 16 5.67 0.43 3.61
C GLY A 16 4.64 -0.65 3.77
N PHE A 17 3.70 -0.43 4.68
CA PHE A 17 2.64 -1.39 4.97
C PHE A 17 1.29 -0.70 5.05
N ILE A 18 0.28 -1.40 4.55
CA ILE A 18 -1.12 -0.98 4.62
C ILE A 18 -1.84 -1.97 5.51
N GLU A 19 -2.60 -1.48 6.48
CA GLU A 19 -3.46 -2.33 7.29
C GLU A 19 -4.82 -2.42 6.62
N GLN A 20 -5.23 -3.63 6.25
CA GLN A 20 -6.55 -3.86 5.67
C GLN A 20 -7.65 -3.66 6.71
N ASP A 21 -8.86 -3.47 6.24
CA ASP A 21 -10.02 -3.31 7.14
C ASP A 21 -10.23 -4.53 8.05
N ASP A 22 -9.73 -5.70 7.65
CA ASP A 22 -9.80 -6.92 8.48
C ASP A 22 -8.62 -7.07 9.44
N GLY A 23 -7.73 -6.09 9.49
CA GLY A 23 -6.61 -6.08 10.42
C GLY A 23 -5.32 -6.69 9.89
N ARG A 24 -5.30 -7.22 8.69
CA ARG A 24 -4.09 -7.83 8.11
C ARG A 24 -3.21 -6.76 7.49
N ASP A 25 -1.90 -6.93 7.64
CA ASP A 25 -0.93 -6.03 7.01
C ASP A 25 -0.59 -6.52 5.61
N VAL A 26 -0.48 -5.58 4.69
CA VAL A 26 -0.12 -5.86 3.30
C VAL A 26 1.08 -5.00 2.93
N PHE A 27 2.09 -5.61 2.36
CA PHE A 27 3.29 -4.90 1.90
C PHE A 27 2.96 -4.05 0.66
N VAL A 28 3.51 -2.84 0.61
CA VAL A 28 3.35 -1.97 -0.56
C VAL A 28 4.72 -1.40 -0.96
N HIS A 29 5.03 -1.47 -2.25
CA HIS A 29 6.25 -0.92 -2.81
C HIS A 29 5.89 0.31 -3.65
N TYR A 30 6.80 1.29 -3.73
CA TYR A 30 6.51 2.53 -4.45
C TYR A 30 6.10 2.30 -5.91
N SER A 31 6.63 1.24 -6.54
CA SER A 31 6.27 0.90 -7.93
C SER A 31 4.83 0.47 -8.08
N SER A 32 4.15 0.14 -7.00
CA SER A 32 2.74 -0.28 -7.00
C SER A 32 1.77 0.87 -6.76
N ILE A 33 2.28 2.06 -6.53
CA ILE A 33 1.45 3.23 -6.25
C ILE A 33 1.11 3.95 -7.55
N ASN A 34 -0.18 4.09 -7.84
CA ASN A 34 -0.67 4.79 -9.02
C ASN A 34 -0.90 6.25 -8.69
N SER A 35 0.17 7.00 -8.56
CA SER A 35 0.08 8.41 -8.20
C SER A 35 0.88 9.23 -9.21
N ALA A 36 0.23 10.16 -9.88
CA ALA A 36 0.89 11.03 -10.83
C ALA A 36 1.80 12.01 -10.08
N GLY A 37 3.09 11.84 -10.22
CA GLY A 37 4.08 12.73 -9.64
C GLY A 37 4.69 12.27 -8.34
N PHE A 38 3.92 11.81 -7.38
CA PHE A 38 4.44 11.38 -6.08
C PHE A 38 4.10 9.92 -5.82
N LYS A 39 5.13 9.08 -5.71
CA LYS A 39 4.96 7.67 -5.38
C LYS A 39 5.22 7.48 -3.89
N THR A 40 4.42 8.15 -3.10
CA THR A 40 4.53 8.09 -1.65
C THR A 40 3.13 8.08 -1.02
N LEU A 41 3.07 7.60 0.21
CA LEU A 41 1.82 7.53 0.96
C LEU A 41 2.04 8.16 2.33
N ALA A 42 1.03 8.84 2.84
CA ALA A 42 1.09 9.43 4.18
C ALA A 42 0.58 8.42 5.20
N ASP A 43 1.16 8.44 6.40
CA ASP A 43 0.69 7.60 7.50
C ASP A 43 -0.77 7.93 7.80
N GLY A 44 -1.59 6.90 7.92
CA GLY A 44 -3.02 7.07 8.18
C GLY A 44 -3.87 7.35 6.95
N GLN A 45 -3.26 7.43 5.78
CA GLN A 45 -4.00 7.69 4.54
C GLN A 45 -4.84 6.47 4.15
N ARG A 46 -6.08 6.70 3.72
CA ARG A 46 -6.92 5.63 3.21
C ARG A 46 -6.63 5.40 1.73
N VAL A 47 -6.47 4.14 1.36
CA VAL A 47 -6.13 3.76 -0.01
C VAL A 47 -6.95 2.56 -0.46
N SER A 48 -7.11 2.43 -1.77
CA SER A 48 -7.66 1.22 -2.38
C SER A 48 -6.54 0.52 -3.16
N PHE A 49 -6.62 -0.80 -3.25
CA PHE A 49 -5.56 -1.57 -3.89
C PHE A 49 -6.05 -2.97 -4.24
N ASP A 50 -5.26 -3.65 -5.07
CA ASP A 50 -5.47 -5.07 -5.36
C ASP A 50 -4.46 -5.88 -4.56
N ILE A 51 -4.85 -7.04 -4.11
CA ILE A 51 -3.97 -7.93 -3.36
C ILE A 51 -3.40 -8.97 -4.31
N GLU A 52 -2.08 -9.14 -4.27
CA GLU A 52 -1.39 -10.17 -5.03
C GLU A 52 -0.58 -11.01 -4.07
N GLU A 53 -0.77 -12.34 -4.13
CA GLU A 53 -0.01 -13.26 -3.29
C GLU A 53 1.31 -13.59 -3.94
N ASN A 54 2.38 -13.58 -3.15
CA ASN A 54 3.68 -14.06 -3.60
C ASN A 54 4.34 -14.87 -2.47
N GLU A 55 5.58 -15.31 -2.69
CA GLU A 55 6.27 -16.19 -1.75
C GLU A 55 6.43 -15.55 -0.36
N ARG A 56 6.47 -14.24 -0.30
CA ARG A 56 6.66 -13.52 0.97
C ARG A 56 5.34 -13.13 1.64
N GLY A 57 4.22 -13.43 0.99
CA GLY A 57 2.91 -13.10 1.51
C GLY A 57 2.18 -12.11 0.62
N PRO A 58 1.09 -11.52 1.10
CA PRO A 58 0.29 -10.61 0.28
C PRO A 58 0.98 -9.27 0.05
N VAL A 59 0.87 -8.76 -1.17
CA VAL A 59 1.38 -7.43 -1.53
C VAL A 59 0.27 -6.63 -2.19
N ALA A 60 0.32 -5.31 -2.02
CA ALA A 60 -0.64 -4.40 -2.63
C ALA A 60 -0.16 -3.99 -4.01
N LYS A 61 -1.09 -3.97 -4.97
CA LYS A 61 -0.85 -3.50 -6.33
C LYS A 61 -1.90 -2.48 -6.70
N ASN A 62 -1.59 -1.63 -7.67
CA ASN A 62 -2.53 -0.60 -8.14
C ASN A 62 -3.08 0.24 -6.99
N VAL A 63 -2.20 0.72 -6.13
CA VAL A 63 -2.58 1.48 -4.96
C VAL A 63 -2.98 2.89 -5.36
N ASN A 64 -4.20 3.29 -4.97
CA ASN A 64 -4.74 4.61 -5.27
C ASN A 64 -5.25 5.26 -3.98
N ALA A 65 -5.09 6.57 -3.88
CA ALA A 65 -5.70 7.32 -2.79
C ALA A 65 -7.23 7.30 -2.96
N VAL A 66 -7.93 7.11 -1.87
CA VAL A 66 -9.39 7.12 -1.88
C VAL A 66 -9.91 8.52 -1.63
#